data_77f1d03cbe7aa38014624eac22105f45
#
_entry.id   77f1d03cbe7aa38014624eac22105f45
#
_cell.length_a   1.000
_cell.length_b   1.000
_cell.length_c   1.000
_cell.angle_alpha   90.00
_cell.angle_beta   90.00
_cell.angle_gamma   90.00
#
_symmetry.space_group_name_H-M   'P 1'
#
loop_
_entity.id
_entity.type
_entity.pdbx_description
1 polymer ?
#
loop_
_entity_poly.entity_id
_entity_poly.type
_entity_poly.pdbx_seq_one_letter_code
_entity_poly.pdbx_strand_id
1 'polypeptide(L)'
;MPVPEIDKIEQKDDGGFGGGNIEIKFFYTDNGTTSDFYLSRAQLSRYSIPQYGVSNDKFYQGNQISDIYSNEDIESGDTIDYTLSGISEGYFNYMQVLLSIAGNAGGGPFQSPPATVRGNILNTTDINNYALGFFSVSETASINYMVN
;
A
#
# COMPACT_ATOMS: atom_id res chain seq x y z
N MET A 1 0.34 12.57 11.20
CA MET A 1 0.81 11.47 10.33
C MET A 1 1.85 10.69 11.10
N PRO A 2 1.79 9.37 11.10
CA PRO A 2 2.78 8.55 11.79
C PRO A 2 4.15 8.64 11.12
N VAL A 3 5.20 8.39 11.92
CA VAL A 3 6.56 8.15 11.44
C VAL A 3 6.74 6.64 11.41
N PRO A 4 6.67 6.01 10.23
CA PRO A 4 6.71 4.56 10.16
C PRO A 4 8.13 4.04 10.41
N GLU A 5 8.20 2.85 11.04
CA GLU A 5 9.44 2.10 11.20
C GLU A 5 9.16 0.63 10.85
N ILE A 6 10.04 0.02 10.07
CA ILE A 6 9.94 -1.41 9.72
C ILE A 6 10.70 -2.21 10.76
N ASP A 7 9.97 -2.95 11.59
CA ASP A 7 10.54 -3.66 12.75
C ASP A 7 11.33 -4.91 12.34
N LYS A 8 10.73 -5.73 11.46
CA LYS A 8 11.30 -7.00 11.01
C LYS A 8 10.67 -7.48 9.72
N ILE A 9 11.33 -8.44 9.09
CA ILE A 9 10.82 -9.13 7.90
C ILE A 9 10.83 -10.63 8.19
N GLU A 10 9.78 -11.31 7.77
CA GLU A 10 9.67 -12.77 7.84
C GLU A 10 9.36 -13.33 6.45
N GLN A 11 10.09 -14.36 6.04
CA GLN A 11 9.84 -15.13 4.82
C GLN A 11 9.22 -16.48 5.20
N LYS A 12 8.22 -16.90 4.44
CA LYS A 12 7.63 -18.23 4.51
C LYS A 12 7.55 -18.83 3.12
N ASP A 13 8.17 -19.97 2.91
CA ASP A 13 8.29 -20.60 1.57
C ASP A 13 7.04 -21.41 1.16
N ASP A 14 6.13 -21.64 2.08
CA ASP A 14 4.85 -22.33 1.84
C ASP A 14 3.70 -21.43 2.33
N GLY A 15 3.67 -20.21 1.82
CA GLY A 15 2.66 -19.20 2.11
C GLY A 15 1.66 -19.03 0.97
N GLY A 16 0.95 -17.90 1.02
CA GLY A 16 -0.07 -17.54 0.05
C GLY A 16 -1.39 -18.31 0.23
N PHE A 17 -2.39 -17.91 -0.53
CA PHE A 17 -3.70 -18.56 -0.50
C PHE A 17 -3.62 -19.93 -1.19
N GLY A 18 -3.74 -20.99 -0.39
CA GLY A 18 -3.62 -22.38 -0.89
C GLY A 18 -2.25 -23.02 -0.66
N GLY A 19 -1.25 -22.28 -0.16
CA GLY A 19 0.12 -22.76 0.05
C GLY A 19 0.95 -22.80 -1.23
N GLY A 20 2.25 -23.02 -1.09
CA GLY A 20 3.18 -23.24 -2.20
C GLY A 20 3.79 -21.97 -2.80
N ASN A 21 3.45 -20.79 -2.30
CA ASN A 21 4.05 -19.52 -2.73
C ASN A 21 4.99 -18.97 -1.66
N ILE A 22 5.99 -18.23 -2.09
CA ILE A 22 6.81 -17.43 -1.17
C ILE A 22 5.95 -16.25 -0.68
N GLU A 23 5.90 -16.11 0.63
CA GLU A 23 5.21 -15.03 1.32
C GLU A 23 6.21 -14.24 2.16
N ILE A 24 6.26 -12.93 1.97
CA ILE A 24 7.10 -12.02 2.74
C ILE A 24 6.21 -11.13 3.59
N LYS A 25 6.49 -11.07 4.90
CA LYS A 25 5.80 -10.20 5.86
C LYS A 25 6.71 -9.08 6.31
N PHE A 26 6.27 -7.86 6.12
CA PHE A 26 6.91 -6.66 6.62
C PHE A 26 6.15 -6.19 7.84
N PHE A 27 6.80 -6.25 9.01
CA PHE A 27 6.19 -5.89 10.29
C PHE A 27 6.53 -4.46 10.67
N TYR A 28 5.55 -3.76 11.19
CA TYR A 28 5.69 -2.43 11.75
C TYR A 28 4.76 -2.26 12.96
N THR A 29 5.14 -1.38 13.90
CA THR A 29 4.35 -1.13 15.10
C THR A 29 3.69 0.24 15.00
N ASP A 30 2.40 0.26 15.27
CA ASP A 30 1.62 1.48 15.40
C ASP A 30 1.90 2.16 16.74
N ASN A 31 1.91 3.50 16.79
CA ASN A 31 2.26 4.24 18.01
C ASN A 31 1.19 4.22 19.12
N GLY A 32 -0.04 3.83 18.80
CA GLY A 32 -1.15 3.63 19.75
C GLY A 32 -1.75 4.88 20.38
N THR A 33 -1.34 6.07 19.97
CA THR A 33 -1.78 7.33 20.58
C THR A 33 -2.64 8.20 19.68
N THR A 34 -2.57 7.97 18.38
CA THR A 34 -3.27 8.72 17.33
C THR A 34 -3.93 7.76 16.36
N SER A 35 -4.90 8.24 15.60
CA SER A 35 -5.42 7.48 14.45
C SER A 35 -4.47 7.64 13.29
N ASP A 36 -3.86 6.53 12.89
CA ASP A 36 -2.79 6.51 11.93
C ASP A 36 -3.18 5.78 10.64
N PHE A 37 -2.64 6.30 9.54
CA PHE A 37 -2.90 5.80 8.20
C PHE A 37 -1.59 5.54 7.48
N TYR A 38 -1.53 4.44 6.76
CA TYR A 38 -0.32 3.99 6.10
C TYR A 38 -0.57 3.68 4.62
N LEU A 39 0.44 3.94 3.82
CA LEU A 39 0.53 3.51 2.42
C LEU A 39 1.77 2.63 2.29
N SER A 40 1.56 1.40 1.87
CA SER A 40 2.63 0.48 1.52
C SER A 40 2.83 0.42 0.01
N ARG A 41 4.08 0.20 -0.39
CA ARG A 41 4.49 -0.03 -1.76
C ARG A 41 5.50 -1.17 -1.78
N ALA A 42 5.21 -2.22 -2.50
CA ALA A 42 6.13 -3.34 -2.71
C ALA A 42 6.41 -3.52 -4.21
N GLN A 43 7.67 -3.65 -4.56
CA GLN A 43 8.08 -3.85 -5.95
C GLN A 43 9.09 -4.98 -6.05
N LEU A 44 8.72 -6.03 -6.77
CA LEU A 44 9.65 -7.09 -7.15
C LEU A 44 10.58 -6.56 -8.25
N SER A 45 11.89 -6.84 -8.13
CA SER A 45 12.91 -6.32 -9.05
C SER A 45 12.66 -6.63 -10.53
N ARG A 46 11.98 -7.74 -10.80
CA ARG A 46 11.60 -8.16 -12.15
C ARG A 46 10.40 -7.41 -12.73
N TYR A 47 9.63 -6.70 -11.92
CA TYR A 47 8.44 -5.99 -12.36
C TYR A 47 8.66 -4.48 -12.39
N SER A 48 8.13 -3.84 -13.41
CA SER A 48 8.16 -2.39 -13.54
C SER A 48 7.03 -1.70 -12.76
N ILE A 49 5.99 -2.44 -12.36
CA ILE A 49 4.80 -1.91 -11.70
C ILE A 49 4.80 -2.37 -10.24
N PRO A 50 4.85 -1.45 -9.28
CA PRO A 50 4.73 -1.79 -7.87
C PRO A 50 3.30 -2.13 -7.48
N GLN A 51 3.17 -2.91 -6.41
CA GLN A 51 1.89 -3.11 -5.71
C GLN A 51 1.76 -2.07 -4.59
N TYR A 52 0.57 -1.52 -4.44
CA TYR A 52 0.23 -0.58 -3.38
C TYR A 52 -0.85 -1.14 -2.48
N GLY A 53 -0.73 -0.87 -1.18
CA GLY A 53 -1.73 -1.15 -0.18
C GLY A 53 -1.96 0.06 0.71
N VAL A 54 -3.16 0.19 1.27
CA VAL A 54 -3.46 1.17 2.30
C VAL A 54 -4.05 0.49 3.52
N SER A 55 -3.63 0.92 4.69
CA SER A 55 -4.09 0.41 5.98
C SER A 55 -4.33 1.55 6.97
N ASN A 56 -5.13 1.27 8.00
CA ASN A 56 -5.30 2.15 9.14
C ASN A 56 -5.25 1.33 10.44
N ASP A 57 -4.98 2.03 11.53
CA ASP A 57 -4.83 1.45 12.86
C ASP A 57 -6.14 1.13 13.59
N LYS A 58 -7.28 1.40 13.00
CA LYS A 58 -8.60 1.35 13.66
C LYS A 58 -8.85 0.09 14.51
N PHE A 59 -8.25 -1.04 14.11
CA PHE A 59 -8.36 -2.32 14.82
C PHE A 59 -7.04 -2.80 15.44
N TYR A 60 -5.95 -2.05 15.28
CA TYR A 60 -4.59 -2.48 15.62
C TYR A 60 -3.82 -1.48 16.47
N GLN A 61 -4.51 -0.44 16.95
CA GLN A 61 -3.90 0.67 17.66
C GLN A 61 -2.93 0.24 18.76
N GLY A 62 -1.68 0.65 18.65
CA GLY A 62 -0.59 0.28 19.56
C GLY A 62 -0.05 -1.14 19.41
N ASN A 63 -0.48 -1.87 18.37
CA ASN A 63 -0.02 -3.23 18.12
C ASN A 63 0.90 -3.31 16.91
N GLN A 64 1.65 -4.41 16.84
CA GLN A 64 2.40 -4.75 15.65
C GLN A 64 1.47 -5.27 14.54
N ILE A 65 1.65 -4.75 13.36
CA ILE A 65 0.90 -5.08 12.15
C ILE A 65 1.89 -5.66 11.13
N SER A 66 1.39 -6.41 10.16
CA SER A 66 2.21 -6.84 9.03
C SER A 66 1.49 -6.64 7.71
N ASP A 67 2.21 -6.10 6.74
CA ASP A 67 1.84 -6.19 5.34
C ASP A 67 2.38 -7.49 4.76
N ILE A 68 1.56 -8.12 3.93
CA ILE A 68 1.91 -9.38 3.29
C ILE A 68 2.10 -9.15 1.80
N TYR A 69 3.27 -9.49 1.31
CA TYR A 69 3.57 -9.56 -0.11
C TYR A 69 3.75 -11.02 -0.51
N SER A 70 2.89 -11.50 -1.40
CA SER A 70 2.97 -12.85 -1.94
C SER A 70 2.60 -12.82 -3.41
N ASN A 71 3.38 -13.51 -4.22
CA ASN A 71 3.15 -13.65 -5.65
C ASN A 71 3.69 -15.01 -6.09
N GLU A 72 3.01 -15.68 -7.01
CA GLU A 72 3.40 -16.98 -7.55
C GLU A 72 4.73 -16.96 -8.32
N ASP A 73 5.16 -15.76 -8.74
CA ASP A 73 6.38 -15.58 -9.52
C ASP A 73 7.61 -15.24 -8.66
N ILE A 74 7.49 -15.14 -7.33
CA ILE A 74 8.63 -14.86 -6.46
C ILE A 74 9.56 -16.07 -6.42
N GLU A 75 10.85 -15.83 -6.68
CA GLU A 75 11.90 -16.84 -6.65
C GLU A 75 13.04 -16.44 -5.71
N SER A 76 13.79 -17.44 -5.23
CA SER A 76 15.04 -17.21 -4.49
C SER A 76 16.01 -16.38 -5.32
N GLY A 77 16.61 -15.37 -4.70
CA GLY A 77 17.50 -14.41 -5.34
C GLY A 77 16.81 -13.15 -5.86
N ASP A 78 15.47 -13.11 -5.89
CA ASP A 78 14.74 -11.88 -6.17
C ASP A 78 14.94 -10.83 -5.10
N THR A 79 14.75 -9.58 -5.48
CA THR A 79 14.80 -8.47 -4.53
C THR A 79 13.45 -7.75 -4.51
N ILE A 80 12.99 -7.44 -3.31
CA ILE A 80 11.76 -6.68 -3.08
C ILE A 80 12.12 -5.35 -2.45
N ASP A 81 11.80 -4.26 -3.15
CA ASP A 81 11.83 -2.92 -2.58
C ASP A 81 10.49 -2.63 -1.90
N TYR A 82 10.52 -2.55 -0.58
CA TYR A 82 9.36 -2.25 0.24
C TYR A 82 9.48 -0.86 0.86
N THR A 83 8.38 -0.12 0.82
CA THR A 83 8.28 1.22 1.37
C THR A 83 6.98 1.35 2.16
N LEU A 84 7.07 1.85 3.39
CA LEU A 84 5.94 2.18 4.24
C LEU A 84 5.93 3.69 4.49
N SER A 85 4.83 4.35 4.19
CA SER A 85 4.66 5.79 4.36
C SER A 85 3.53 6.08 5.34
N GLY A 86 3.78 6.98 6.30
CA GLY A 86 2.74 7.54 7.13
C GLY A 86 1.98 8.63 6.37
N ILE A 87 0.68 8.47 6.19
CA ILE A 87 -0.11 9.34 5.33
C ILE A 87 -1.26 10.03 6.09
N SER A 88 -1.82 11.07 5.49
CA SER A 88 -3.03 11.71 6.02
C SER A 88 -4.28 10.88 5.72
N GLU A 89 -5.32 11.03 6.53
CA GLU A 89 -6.63 10.42 6.28
C GLU A 89 -7.18 10.79 4.90
N GLY A 90 -7.03 12.05 4.48
CA GLY A 90 -7.47 12.48 3.15
C GLY A 90 -6.76 11.73 2.02
N TYR A 91 -5.44 11.48 2.15
CA TYR A 91 -4.70 10.73 1.16
C TYR A 91 -5.03 9.22 1.22
N PHE A 92 -5.25 8.68 2.42
CA PHE A 92 -5.74 7.32 2.59
C PHE A 92 -7.05 7.09 1.85
N ASN A 93 -8.06 7.95 2.06
CA ASN A 93 -9.35 7.86 1.40
C ASN A 93 -9.23 7.97 -0.13
N TYR A 94 -8.39 8.88 -0.62
CA TYR A 94 -8.10 9.02 -2.04
C TYR A 94 -7.50 7.73 -2.62
N MET A 95 -6.46 7.19 -1.99
CA MET A 95 -5.78 5.98 -2.44
C MET A 95 -6.68 4.74 -2.35
N GLN A 96 -7.51 4.64 -1.31
CA GLN A 96 -8.46 3.52 -1.16
C GLN A 96 -9.44 3.46 -2.35
N VAL A 97 -9.98 4.60 -2.77
CA VAL A 97 -10.86 4.67 -3.95
C VAL A 97 -10.07 4.38 -5.23
N LEU A 98 -8.89 4.96 -5.38
CA LEU A 98 -8.04 4.76 -6.57
C LEU A 98 -7.68 3.29 -6.75
N LEU A 99 -7.23 2.62 -5.68
CA LEU A 99 -6.85 1.21 -5.72
C LEU A 99 -8.06 0.29 -5.96
N SER A 100 -9.22 0.62 -5.43
CA SER A 100 -10.45 -0.14 -5.70
C SER A 100 -10.85 -0.09 -7.17
N ILE A 101 -10.71 1.06 -7.82
CA ILE A 101 -10.96 1.23 -9.25
C ILE A 101 -9.93 0.47 -10.08
N ALA A 102 -8.64 0.60 -9.74
CA ALA A 102 -7.56 -0.08 -10.45
C ALA A 102 -7.65 -1.61 -10.33
N GLY A 103 -8.02 -2.13 -9.15
CA GLY A 103 -8.23 -3.57 -8.93
C GLY A 103 -9.45 -4.13 -9.66
N ASN A 104 -10.46 -3.32 -9.90
CA ASN A 104 -11.68 -3.71 -10.61
C ASN A 104 -11.60 -3.54 -12.14
N ALA A 105 -10.49 -3.04 -12.67
CA ALA A 105 -10.30 -2.81 -14.11
C ALA A 105 -10.36 -4.10 -14.97
N GLY A 106 -10.38 -5.27 -14.33
CA GLY A 106 -10.48 -6.59 -14.97
C GLY A 106 -11.88 -7.03 -15.44
N GLY A 107 -12.92 -6.21 -15.27
CA GLY A 107 -14.23 -6.43 -15.91
C GLY A 107 -15.05 -7.60 -15.37
N GLY A 108 -15.75 -7.41 -14.25
CA GLY A 108 -16.77 -8.35 -13.76
C GLY A 108 -18.21 -7.82 -13.93
N PRO A 109 -19.24 -8.68 -13.90
CA PRO A 109 -20.64 -8.29 -14.10
C PRO A 109 -21.23 -7.40 -12.99
N PHE A 110 -20.46 -7.12 -11.93
CA PHE A 110 -20.84 -6.27 -10.80
C PHE A 110 -19.96 -5.01 -10.68
N GLN A 111 -19.42 -4.52 -11.79
CA GLN A 111 -18.63 -3.30 -11.76
C GLN A 111 -19.47 -2.10 -11.34
N SER A 112 -19.03 -1.43 -10.28
CA SER A 112 -19.47 -0.06 -10.03
C SER A 112 -18.94 0.84 -11.15
N PRO A 113 -19.73 1.84 -11.62
CA PRO A 113 -19.23 2.82 -12.58
C PRO A 113 -17.92 3.42 -12.07
N PRO A 114 -16.95 3.73 -12.95
CA PRO A 114 -15.71 4.34 -12.52
C PRO A 114 -16.03 5.64 -11.78
N ALA A 115 -15.75 5.66 -10.47
CA ALA A 115 -15.89 6.87 -9.69
C ALA A 115 -14.77 7.83 -10.10
N THR A 116 -15.10 9.09 -10.29
CA THR A 116 -14.07 10.11 -10.50
C THR A 116 -13.34 10.34 -9.18
N VAL A 117 -12.08 9.97 -9.12
CA VAL A 117 -11.25 10.19 -7.93
C VAL A 117 -10.75 11.63 -7.94
N ARG A 118 -11.39 12.47 -7.12
CA ARG A 118 -10.99 13.87 -6.96
C ARG A 118 -9.94 13.98 -5.86
N GLY A 119 -8.78 14.58 -6.19
CA GLY A 119 -7.72 14.87 -5.24
C GLY A 119 -7.89 16.20 -4.51
N ASN A 120 -6.80 16.70 -3.97
CA ASN A 120 -6.75 17.96 -3.23
C ASN A 120 -6.22 19.15 -4.03
N ILE A 121 -6.03 18.97 -5.34
CA ILE A 121 -5.53 20.03 -6.24
C ILE A 121 -6.72 20.81 -6.78
N LEU A 122 -6.72 22.13 -6.57
CA LEU A 122 -7.77 23.02 -7.02
C LEU A 122 -7.34 23.78 -8.28
N ASN A 123 -8.23 23.83 -9.27
CA ASN A 123 -8.10 24.76 -10.37
C ASN A 123 -8.79 26.08 -9.99
N THR A 124 -8.01 27.12 -9.75
CA THR A 124 -8.53 28.44 -9.32
C THR A 124 -9.11 29.26 -10.46
N THR A 125 -8.83 28.88 -11.71
CA THR A 125 -9.34 29.58 -12.90
C THR A 125 -10.69 29.03 -13.35
N ASP A 126 -10.87 27.70 -13.26
CA ASP A 126 -12.13 27.03 -13.59
C ASP A 126 -12.35 25.86 -12.62
N ILE A 127 -13.24 26.05 -11.68
CA ILE A 127 -13.55 25.05 -10.62
C ILE A 127 -14.14 23.75 -11.16
N ASN A 128 -14.73 23.77 -12.35
CA ASN A 128 -15.32 22.60 -12.99
C ASN A 128 -14.28 21.75 -13.74
N ASN A 129 -13.11 22.33 -14.02
CA ASN A 129 -11.99 21.64 -14.65
C ASN A 129 -10.88 21.38 -13.63
N TYR A 130 -11.16 20.47 -12.70
CA TYR A 130 -10.23 20.11 -11.62
C TYR A 130 -9.18 19.09 -12.06
N ALA A 131 -8.00 19.20 -11.49
CA ALA A 131 -6.95 18.22 -11.72
C ALA A 131 -7.26 16.89 -11.02
N LEU A 132 -7.00 15.79 -11.70
CA LEU A 132 -6.98 14.46 -11.09
C LEU A 132 -5.60 14.25 -10.47
N GLY A 133 -5.52 14.07 -9.19
CA GLY A 133 -4.29 13.84 -8.46
C GLY A 133 -4.36 14.35 -7.03
N PHE A 134 -3.45 13.86 -6.21
CA PHE A 134 -3.36 14.25 -4.82
C PHE A 134 -1.92 14.63 -4.49
N PHE A 135 -1.71 15.83 -3.97
CA PHE A 135 -0.42 16.25 -3.45
C PHE A 135 -0.32 15.86 -1.98
N SER A 136 0.68 15.05 -1.63
CA SER A 136 0.97 14.62 -0.27
C SER A 136 2.46 14.65 0.00
N VAL A 137 2.83 14.95 1.23
CA VAL A 137 4.18 14.80 1.77
C VAL A 137 4.08 13.87 2.96
N SER A 138 4.92 12.85 3.02
CA SER A 138 4.87 11.80 4.01
C SER A 138 6.25 11.44 4.51
N GLU A 139 6.36 11.04 5.76
CA GLU A 139 7.53 10.33 6.25
C GLU A 139 7.48 8.88 5.82
N THR A 140 8.65 8.32 5.52
CA THR A 140 8.74 7.04 4.83
C THR A 140 9.89 6.22 5.39
N ALA A 141 9.63 4.95 5.68
CA ALA A 141 10.64 3.92 5.89
C ALA A 141 10.73 3.03 4.65
N SER A 142 11.95 2.68 4.25
CA SER A 142 12.19 1.82 3.08
C SER A 142 13.19 0.73 3.41
N ILE A 143 12.99 -0.43 2.85
CA ILE A 143 13.91 -1.55 2.96
C ILE A 143 13.96 -2.32 1.65
N ASN A 144 15.17 -2.82 1.33
CA ASN A 144 15.40 -3.74 0.24
C ASN A 144 15.61 -5.12 0.82
N TYR A 145 14.82 -6.10 0.43
CA TYR A 145 14.86 -7.47 0.93
C TYR A 145 15.20 -8.44 -0.19
N MET A 146 16.22 -9.27 0.03
CA MET A 146 16.57 -10.35 -0.89
C MET A 146 15.87 -11.65 -0.44
N VAL A 147 15.13 -12.25 -1.34
CA VAL A 147 14.44 -13.53 -1.14
C VAL A 147 15.46 -14.65 -1.05
N ASN A 148 15.38 -15.45 -0.01
CA ASN A 148 16.30 -16.58 0.25
C ASN A 148 15.94 -17.83 -0.54
#